data_0a143a2342ab12df1368cd62d2efdcdf
#
_entry.id   0a143a2342ab12df1368cd62d2efdcdf
#
_cell.length_a   1.000
_cell.length_b   1.000
_cell.length_c   1.000
_cell.angle_alpha   90.00
_cell.angle_beta   90.00
_cell.angle_gamma   90.00
#
_symmetry.space_group_name_H-M   'P 1'
#
loop_
_entity.id
_entity.type
_entity.pdbx_description
1 polymer ?
#
loop_
_entity_poly.entity_id
_entity_poly.type
_entity_poly.pdbx_seq_one_letter_code
_entity_poly.pdbx_strand_id
1 'polypeptide(L)'
;MLTRIREVRKGKGLTLADVAERCRPATTPQTIGRLETGTRTVSVGWLNRIAAALGVEAAELVTHPERPDVPVAALLGADGARAPTMPQTLLPPRPSGAMIAVQVVSGIGDYRTGDSIWCERLSPAEFERARNRDVLVPRPAGRFVFGRLVDLDGQRLAILPLVPGARQLVVSETPWIAVAVTLVRPL
;
A
#
# COMPACT_ATOMS: atom_id res chain seq x y z
N MET A 1 -5.48 -0.67 -23.15
CA MET A 1 -5.42 -1.26 -21.80
C MET A 1 -4.76 -2.61 -21.95
N LEU A 2 -3.54 -2.75 -21.47
CA LEU A 2 -2.82 -4.03 -21.48
C LEU A 2 -3.31 -4.85 -20.29
N THR A 3 -3.75 -6.08 -20.52
CA THR A 3 -4.20 -6.98 -19.46
C THR A 3 -3.17 -8.06 -19.20
N ARG A 4 -3.04 -8.48 -17.94
CA ARG A 4 -2.17 -9.57 -17.49
C ARG A 4 -2.92 -10.91 -17.40
N ILE A 5 -4.10 -11.01 -18.00
CA ILE A 5 -4.97 -12.20 -17.90
C ILE A 5 -4.20 -13.46 -18.27
N ARG A 6 -3.48 -13.45 -19.42
CA ARG A 6 -2.68 -14.59 -19.89
C ARG A 6 -1.56 -14.98 -18.92
N GLU A 7 -0.88 -13.98 -18.37
CA GLU A 7 0.23 -14.17 -17.44
C GLU A 7 -0.26 -14.84 -16.15
N VAL A 8 -1.31 -14.26 -15.54
CA VAL A 8 -1.90 -14.78 -14.29
C VAL A 8 -2.48 -16.18 -14.50
N ARG A 9 -3.19 -16.42 -15.63
CA ARG A 9 -3.71 -17.74 -15.97
C ARG A 9 -2.58 -18.78 -16.05
N LYS A 10 -1.52 -18.48 -16.81
CA LYS A 10 -0.37 -19.38 -16.96
C LYS A 10 0.35 -19.63 -15.65
N GLY A 11 0.54 -18.59 -14.83
CA GLY A 11 1.14 -18.71 -13.50
C GLY A 11 0.36 -19.65 -12.56
N LYS A 12 -0.96 -19.80 -12.79
CA LYS A 12 -1.81 -20.74 -12.06
C LYS A 12 -1.93 -22.11 -12.75
N GLY A 13 -1.23 -22.34 -13.85
CA GLY A 13 -1.28 -23.62 -14.60
C GLY A 13 -2.62 -23.91 -15.30
N LEU A 14 -3.47 -22.88 -15.48
CA LEU A 14 -4.83 -23.06 -16.04
C LEU A 14 -4.81 -22.95 -17.58
N THR A 15 -5.66 -23.76 -18.23
CA THR A 15 -5.95 -23.66 -19.66
C THR A 15 -7.01 -22.61 -19.93
N LEU A 16 -7.19 -22.22 -21.20
CA LEU A 16 -8.30 -21.34 -21.61
C LEU A 16 -9.66 -21.98 -21.33
N ALA A 17 -9.74 -23.30 -21.43
CA ALA A 17 -10.98 -24.06 -21.15
C ALA A 17 -11.34 -23.99 -19.66
N ASP A 18 -10.35 -24.18 -18.77
CA ASP A 18 -10.57 -24.11 -17.32
C ASP A 18 -11.10 -22.76 -16.89
N VAL A 19 -10.56 -21.67 -17.42
CA VAL A 19 -11.02 -20.32 -17.10
C VAL A 19 -12.42 -20.06 -17.67
N ALA A 20 -12.70 -20.54 -18.88
CA ALA A 20 -14.00 -20.38 -19.53
C ALA A 20 -15.12 -21.11 -18.74
N GLU A 21 -14.84 -22.29 -18.23
CA GLU A 21 -15.77 -23.09 -17.44
C GLU A 21 -16.02 -22.48 -16.04
N ARG A 22 -14.98 -21.91 -15.42
CA ARG A 22 -15.07 -21.26 -14.10
C ARG A 22 -15.78 -19.92 -14.14
N CYS A 23 -15.85 -19.25 -15.30
CA CYS A 23 -16.61 -18.01 -15.44
C CYS A 23 -18.11 -18.20 -15.12
N ARG A 24 -18.73 -17.19 -14.52
CA ARG A 24 -20.18 -17.18 -14.28
C ARG A 24 -20.80 -15.91 -14.88
N PRO A 25 -21.70 -16.05 -15.87
CA PRO A 25 -22.09 -17.24 -16.62
C PRO A 25 -20.92 -17.84 -17.41
N ALA A 26 -20.95 -19.16 -17.71
CA ALA A 26 -19.89 -19.83 -18.46
C ALA A 26 -19.65 -19.18 -19.84
N THR A 27 -18.44 -19.30 -20.36
CA THR A 27 -18.07 -18.73 -21.68
C THR A 27 -17.26 -19.75 -22.49
N THR A 28 -16.75 -19.35 -23.65
CA THR A 28 -15.93 -20.22 -24.49
C THR A 28 -14.44 -19.96 -24.34
N PRO A 29 -13.57 -20.97 -24.48
CA PRO A 29 -12.11 -20.79 -24.48
C PRO A 29 -11.66 -19.75 -25.53
N GLN A 30 -12.33 -19.71 -26.69
CA GLN A 30 -12.05 -18.75 -27.73
C GLN A 30 -12.33 -17.31 -27.29
N THR A 31 -13.40 -17.08 -26.50
CA THR A 31 -13.69 -15.76 -25.93
C THR A 31 -12.60 -15.33 -24.97
N ILE A 32 -12.15 -16.21 -24.08
CA ILE A 32 -11.05 -15.91 -23.15
C ILE A 32 -9.78 -15.59 -23.94
N GLY A 33 -9.44 -16.40 -24.97
CA GLY A 33 -8.27 -16.14 -25.81
C GLY A 33 -8.31 -14.77 -26.52
N ARG A 34 -9.47 -14.35 -27.03
CA ARG A 34 -9.65 -13.03 -27.67
C ARG A 34 -9.50 -11.87 -26.66
N LEU A 35 -9.95 -12.05 -25.42
CA LEU A 35 -9.76 -11.08 -24.35
C LEU A 35 -8.29 -10.99 -23.91
N GLU A 36 -7.58 -12.12 -23.84
CA GLU A 36 -6.14 -12.16 -23.51
C GLU A 36 -5.25 -11.50 -24.57
N THR A 37 -5.62 -11.67 -25.85
CA THR A 37 -4.83 -11.13 -26.97
C THR A 37 -5.21 -9.68 -27.34
N GLY A 38 -6.21 -9.11 -26.67
CA GLY A 38 -6.69 -7.76 -26.97
C GLY A 38 -7.51 -7.66 -28.26
N THR A 39 -7.79 -8.79 -28.96
CA THR A 39 -8.65 -8.83 -30.14
C THR A 39 -10.09 -8.48 -29.81
N ARG A 40 -10.46 -8.57 -28.55
CA ARG A 40 -11.73 -8.12 -27.98
C ARG A 40 -11.47 -7.19 -26.79
N THR A 41 -12.19 -6.08 -26.73
CA THR A 41 -12.11 -5.13 -25.63
C THR A 41 -12.55 -5.78 -24.31
N VAL A 42 -11.71 -5.65 -23.29
CA VAL A 42 -12.00 -6.11 -21.92
C VAL A 42 -12.80 -5.00 -21.21
N SER A 43 -14.10 -5.23 -20.98
CA SER A 43 -14.91 -4.38 -20.13
C SER A 43 -14.69 -4.69 -18.65
N VAL A 44 -15.09 -3.79 -17.76
CA VAL A 44 -15.03 -4.01 -16.29
C VAL A 44 -15.78 -5.30 -15.90
N GLY A 45 -16.92 -5.58 -16.54
CA GLY A 45 -17.67 -6.81 -16.31
C GLY A 45 -16.88 -8.08 -16.68
N TRP A 46 -16.14 -8.05 -17.80
CA TRP A 46 -15.25 -9.16 -18.16
C TRP A 46 -14.07 -9.29 -17.21
N LEU A 47 -13.50 -8.16 -16.79
CA LEU A 47 -12.37 -8.16 -15.86
C LEU A 47 -12.74 -8.82 -14.54
N ASN A 48 -13.85 -8.39 -13.92
CA ASN A 48 -14.34 -8.97 -12.66
C ASN A 48 -14.66 -10.47 -12.80
N ARG A 49 -15.29 -10.85 -13.91
CA ARG A 49 -15.67 -12.25 -14.17
C ARG A 49 -14.46 -13.16 -14.33
N ILE A 50 -13.42 -12.70 -15.03
CA ILE A 50 -12.18 -13.48 -15.21
C ILE A 50 -11.38 -13.49 -13.90
N ALA A 51 -11.34 -12.38 -13.17
CA ALA A 51 -10.69 -12.30 -11.85
C ALA A 51 -11.28 -13.32 -10.88
N ALA A 52 -12.62 -13.39 -10.80
CA ALA A 52 -13.32 -14.40 -10.00
C ALA A 52 -12.99 -15.83 -10.45
N ALA A 53 -12.94 -16.10 -11.77
CA ALA A 53 -12.60 -17.42 -12.31
C ALA A 53 -11.14 -17.82 -12.01
N LEU A 54 -10.23 -16.85 -11.93
CA LEU A 54 -8.82 -17.03 -11.60
C LEU A 54 -8.56 -17.02 -10.08
N GLY A 55 -9.50 -16.59 -9.26
CA GLY A 55 -9.32 -16.41 -7.81
C GLY A 55 -8.30 -15.34 -7.48
N VAL A 56 -8.41 -14.16 -8.12
CA VAL A 56 -7.56 -12.98 -7.92
C VAL A 56 -8.41 -11.72 -7.90
N GLU A 57 -7.85 -10.61 -7.46
CA GLU A 57 -8.50 -9.30 -7.57
C GLU A 57 -8.45 -8.79 -9.02
N ALA A 58 -9.51 -8.09 -9.47
CA ALA A 58 -9.58 -7.55 -10.82
C ALA A 58 -8.43 -6.58 -11.13
N ALA A 59 -7.93 -5.86 -10.12
CA ALA A 59 -6.78 -4.98 -10.23
C ALA A 59 -5.48 -5.71 -10.62
N GLU A 60 -5.33 -6.98 -10.27
CA GLU A 60 -4.16 -7.79 -10.62
C GLU A 60 -4.12 -8.17 -12.10
N LEU A 61 -5.28 -8.11 -12.77
CA LEU A 61 -5.40 -8.40 -14.20
C LEU A 61 -5.15 -7.19 -15.10
N VAL A 62 -4.91 -6.02 -14.53
CA VAL A 62 -4.70 -4.78 -15.28
C VAL A 62 -3.24 -4.37 -15.15
N THR A 63 -2.57 -4.18 -16.29
CA THR A 63 -1.26 -3.52 -16.31
C THR A 63 -1.49 -2.02 -16.26
N HIS A 64 -1.01 -1.34 -15.24
CA HIS A 64 -0.90 0.10 -15.21
C HIS A 64 0.42 0.47 -15.92
N PRO A 65 0.38 1.00 -17.15
CA PRO A 65 1.60 1.38 -17.86
C PRO A 65 2.38 2.51 -17.17
N GLU A 66 1.73 3.22 -16.26
CA GLU A 66 2.32 4.38 -15.57
C GLU A 66 3.11 4.03 -14.29
N ARG A 67 3.20 2.75 -13.91
CA ARG A 67 3.95 2.33 -12.71
C ARG A 67 4.69 1.03 -12.94
N PRO A 68 5.78 1.06 -13.73
CA PRO A 68 6.63 -0.11 -13.88
C PRO A 68 7.30 -0.42 -12.54
N ASP A 69 7.43 -1.71 -12.22
CA ASP A 69 8.31 -2.16 -11.16
C ASP A 69 9.73 -1.64 -11.44
N VAL A 70 10.40 -1.12 -10.41
CA VAL A 70 11.75 -0.57 -10.57
C VAL A 70 12.76 -1.69 -10.38
N PRO A 71 13.52 -2.08 -11.42
CA PRO A 71 14.54 -3.12 -11.27
C PRO A 71 15.65 -2.65 -10.32
N VAL A 72 16.07 -3.54 -9.41
CA VAL A 72 17.19 -3.27 -8.51
C VAL A 72 18.49 -3.51 -9.26
N ALA A 73 19.17 -2.44 -9.61
CA ALA A 73 20.46 -2.50 -10.31
C ALA A 73 21.61 -2.89 -9.37
N ALA A 74 21.55 -2.42 -8.10
CA ALA A 74 22.61 -2.70 -7.12
C ALA A 74 22.05 -2.74 -5.69
N LEU A 75 22.72 -3.50 -4.84
CA LEU A 75 22.58 -3.50 -3.39
C LEU A 75 23.72 -2.67 -2.81
N LEU A 76 23.41 -1.63 -2.05
CA LEU A 76 24.38 -0.76 -1.40
C LEU A 76 24.52 -1.15 0.07
N GLY A 77 25.72 -1.45 0.50
CA GLY A 77 26.10 -1.75 1.88
C GLY A 77 27.35 -0.99 2.32
N ALA A 78 27.85 -1.30 3.52
CA ALA A 78 29.08 -0.68 4.06
C ALA A 78 30.30 -0.90 3.16
N ASP A 79 30.34 -2.04 2.44
CA ASP A 79 31.44 -2.41 1.55
C ASP A 79 31.26 -1.89 0.11
N GLY A 80 30.32 -0.97 -0.11
CA GLY A 80 30.01 -0.40 -1.42
C GLY A 80 28.81 -1.04 -2.12
N ALA A 81 28.69 -0.80 -3.43
CA ALA A 81 27.57 -1.28 -4.24
C ALA A 81 27.95 -2.58 -4.98
N ARG A 82 27.03 -3.57 -4.96
CA ARG A 82 27.18 -4.85 -5.67
C ARG A 82 25.90 -5.24 -6.39
N ALA A 83 25.99 -5.95 -7.49
CA ALA A 83 24.82 -6.48 -8.18
C ALA A 83 24.09 -7.50 -7.31
N PRO A 84 22.74 -7.57 -7.37
CA PRO A 84 21.99 -8.64 -6.71
C PRO A 84 22.31 -9.99 -7.38
N THR A 85 22.38 -11.06 -6.58
CA THR A 85 22.66 -12.42 -7.08
C THR A 85 21.51 -13.02 -7.90
N MET A 86 20.30 -12.52 -7.69
CA MET A 86 19.11 -12.84 -8.49
C MET A 86 18.38 -11.54 -8.85
N PRO A 87 17.71 -11.49 -10.02
CA PRO A 87 16.91 -10.32 -10.39
C PRO A 87 15.91 -9.95 -9.29
N GLN A 88 15.90 -8.69 -8.89
CA GLN A 88 14.99 -8.13 -7.88
C GLN A 88 14.32 -6.90 -8.45
N THR A 89 13.08 -6.66 -8.04
CA THR A 89 12.32 -5.46 -8.37
C THR A 89 11.77 -4.83 -7.10
N LEU A 90 11.72 -3.51 -7.07
CA LEU A 90 11.04 -2.73 -6.03
C LEU A 90 9.65 -2.38 -6.53
N LEU A 91 8.66 -2.67 -5.69
CA LEU A 91 7.30 -2.22 -5.91
C LEU A 91 7.15 -0.82 -5.29
N PRO A 92 6.71 0.19 -6.06
CA PRO A 92 6.38 1.49 -5.49
C PRO A 92 5.35 1.32 -4.37
N PRO A 93 5.47 2.03 -3.24
CA PRO A 93 4.48 1.99 -2.17
C PRO A 93 3.09 2.30 -2.73
N ARG A 94 2.08 1.51 -2.35
CA ARG A 94 0.69 1.73 -2.75
C ARG A 94 -0.12 2.17 -1.54
N PRO A 95 -0.88 3.27 -1.64
CA PRO A 95 -1.80 3.64 -0.57
C PRO A 95 -2.94 2.60 -0.50
N SER A 96 -3.25 2.13 0.69
CA SER A 96 -4.49 1.39 0.96
C SER A 96 -5.64 2.37 1.25
N GLY A 97 -6.89 1.91 1.18
CA GLY A 97 -8.06 2.77 1.40
C GLY A 97 -8.16 3.43 2.78
N ALA A 98 -7.41 2.93 3.77
CA ALA A 98 -7.35 3.48 5.13
C ALA A 98 -6.14 4.40 5.37
N MET A 99 -5.34 4.69 4.36
CA MET A 99 -4.15 5.53 4.50
C MET A 99 -4.47 7.02 4.39
N ILE A 100 -3.73 7.80 5.17
CA ILE A 100 -3.67 9.27 5.10
C ILE A 100 -2.21 9.70 5.04
N ALA A 101 -1.96 10.90 4.51
CA ALA A 101 -0.60 11.43 4.41
C ALA A 101 -0.40 12.65 5.31
N VAL A 102 0.81 12.79 5.84
CA VAL A 102 1.30 13.99 6.53
C VAL A 102 2.42 14.58 5.69
N GLN A 103 2.28 15.84 5.28
CA GLN A 103 3.32 16.56 4.56
C GLN A 103 4.19 17.33 5.55
N VAL A 104 5.49 17.13 5.50
CA VAL A 104 6.46 17.83 6.35
C VAL A 104 6.83 19.16 5.71
N VAL A 105 6.35 20.26 6.29
CA VAL A 105 6.62 21.62 5.79
C VAL A 105 7.82 22.28 6.46
N SER A 106 8.25 21.74 7.59
CA SER A 106 9.48 22.16 8.32
C SER A 106 10.07 20.94 8.99
N GLY A 107 11.39 20.80 8.97
CA GLY A 107 12.10 19.67 9.55
C GLY A 107 11.80 19.48 11.02
N ILE A 108 11.51 18.23 11.45
CA ILE A 108 11.18 17.86 12.81
C ILE A 108 11.61 16.41 13.12
N GLY A 109 12.41 16.19 14.16
CA GLY A 109 12.99 14.90 14.47
C GLY A 109 13.81 14.37 13.27
N ASP A 110 13.52 13.16 12.81
CA ASP A 110 14.18 12.52 11.67
C ASP A 110 13.55 12.91 10.32
N TYR A 111 12.46 13.68 10.32
CA TYR A 111 11.73 14.11 9.13
C TYR A 111 12.25 15.43 8.60
N ARG A 112 12.44 15.53 7.28
CA ARG A 112 12.94 16.71 6.58
C ARG A 112 11.82 17.46 5.88
N THR A 113 12.02 18.74 5.65
CA THR A 113 11.12 19.52 4.80
C THR A 113 10.97 18.86 3.43
N GLY A 114 9.74 18.70 2.95
CA GLY A 114 9.41 18.01 1.70
C GLY A 114 9.07 16.53 1.87
N ASP A 115 9.36 15.90 3.01
CA ASP A 115 8.98 14.51 3.27
C ASP A 115 7.46 14.36 3.27
N SER A 116 7.00 13.21 2.76
CA SER A 116 5.61 12.76 2.87
C SER A 116 5.56 11.50 3.71
N ILE A 117 4.87 11.54 4.84
CA ILE A 117 4.71 10.42 5.76
C ILE A 117 3.35 9.79 5.48
N TRP A 118 3.34 8.54 5.05
CA TRP A 118 2.12 7.79 4.84
C TRP A 118 1.76 7.03 6.10
N CYS A 119 0.55 7.22 6.58
CA CYS A 119 0.08 6.69 7.84
C CYS A 119 -1.14 5.80 7.63
N GLU A 120 -1.15 4.65 8.29
CA GLU A 120 -2.30 3.74 8.36
C GLU A 120 -3.22 4.17 9.52
N ARG A 121 -4.51 4.35 9.24
CA ARG A 121 -5.50 4.65 10.30
C ARG A 121 -5.81 3.39 11.09
N LEU A 122 -5.80 3.53 12.39
CA LEU A 122 -6.13 2.49 13.35
C LEU A 122 -7.37 2.89 14.16
N SER A 123 -8.23 1.93 14.43
CA SER A 123 -9.33 2.03 15.38
C SER A 123 -8.83 1.88 16.82
N PRO A 124 -9.61 2.28 17.85
CA PRO A 124 -9.20 2.15 19.24
C PRO A 124 -8.79 0.73 19.65
N ALA A 125 -9.41 -0.29 19.08
CA ALA A 125 -9.04 -1.69 19.35
C ALA A 125 -7.65 -2.09 18.85
N GLU A 126 -7.06 -1.29 17.95
CA GLU A 126 -5.78 -1.57 17.29
C GLU A 126 -4.64 -0.67 17.77
N PHE A 127 -4.88 0.23 18.71
CA PHE A 127 -3.90 1.24 19.14
C PHE A 127 -2.58 0.62 19.67
N GLU A 128 -2.63 -0.57 20.23
CA GLU A 128 -1.42 -1.30 20.69
C GLU A 128 -0.41 -1.55 19.56
N ARG A 129 -0.86 -1.67 18.31
CA ARG A 129 0.01 -1.83 17.13
C ARG A 129 0.91 -0.60 16.89
N ALA A 130 0.53 0.54 17.45
CA ALA A 130 1.24 1.81 17.29
C ALA A 130 2.20 2.13 18.46
N ARG A 131 2.30 1.29 19.48
CA ARG A 131 3.21 1.50 20.62
C ARG A 131 4.66 1.67 20.15
N ASN A 132 5.34 2.69 20.65
CA ASN A 132 6.70 3.09 20.26
C ASN A 132 6.87 3.48 18.78
N ARG A 133 5.78 3.84 18.10
CA ARG A 133 5.80 4.34 16.72
C ARG A 133 5.31 5.79 16.65
N ASP A 134 5.66 6.48 15.59
CA ASP A 134 5.18 7.83 15.34
C ASP A 134 3.75 7.79 14.82
N VAL A 135 2.90 8.62 15.41
CA VAL A 135 1.46 8.63 15.16
C VAL A 135 0.95 10.06 14.95
N LEU A 136 -0.06 10.18 14.09
CA LEU A 136 -0.91 11.36 13.99
C LEU A 136 -2.18 11.11 14.81
N VAL A 137 -2.48 12.02 15.74
CA VAL A 137 -3.64 11.93 16.64
C VAL A 137 -4.53 13.14 16.42
N PRO A 138 -5.81 12.96 16.06
CA PRO A 138 -6.75 14.09 15.94
C PRO A 138 -7.08 14.68 17.31
N ARG A 139 -7.27 16.00 17.33
CA ARG A 139 -7.65 16.79 18.48
C ARG A 139 -8.91 17.60 18.16
N PRO A 140 -9.66 18.04 19.16
CA PRO A 140 -10.81 18.92 18.94
C PRO A 140 -10.47 20.15 18.09
N ALA A 141 -11.48 20.67 17.38
CA ALA A 141 -11.37 21.85 16.50
C ALA A 141 -10.40 21.66 15.32
N GLY A 142 -10.32 20.45 14.73
CA GLY A 142 -9.54 20.17 13.52
C GLY A 142 -8.02 20.23 13.72
N ARG A 143 -7.55 20.22 14.97
CA ARG A 143 -6.12 20.17 15.29
C ARG A 143 -5.60 18.74 15.28
N PHE A 144 -4.29 18.59 15.19
CA PHE A 144 -3.60 17.32 15.26
C PHE A 144 -2.37 17.42 16.16
N VAL A 145 -1.95 16.26 16.67
CA VAL A 145 -0.63 16.07 17.28
C VAL A 145 0.07 14.99 16.51
N PHE A 146 1.34 15.22 16.15
CA PHE A 146 2.22 14.22 15.58
C PHE A 146 3.39 13.97 16.53
N GLY A 147 3.65 12.72 16.86
CA GLY A 147 4.71 12.35 17.80
C GLY A 147 4.75 10.87 18.07
N ARG A 148 5.66 10.46 18.95
CA ARG A 148 5.83 9.07 19.34
C ARG A 148 4.78 8.66 20.38
N LEU A 149 4.04 7.58 20.11
CA LEU A 149 3.19 6.96 21.12
C LEU A 149 4.07 6.19 22.10
N VAL A 150 4.33 6.77 23.26
CA VAL A 150 5.26 6.20 24.26
C VAL A 150 4.56 5.31 25.26
N ASP A 151 3.27 5.56 25.51
CA ASP A 151 2.48 4.73 26.41
C ASP A 151 0.99 4.74 26.06
N LEU A 152 0.30 3.67 26.44
CA LEU A 152 -1.12 3.45 26.20
C LEU A 152 -1.72 2.80 27.45
N ASP A 153 -2.70 3.48 28.06
CA ASP A 153 -3.50 2.99 29.19
C ASP A 153 -4.99 3.11 28.85
N GLY A 154 -5.58 2.00 28.43
CA GLY A 154 -6.93 1.98 27.89
C GLY A 154 -7.08 2.90 26.65
N GLN A 155 -7.85 3.98 26.79
CA GLN A 155 -8.01 5.00 25.76
C GLN A 155 -7.14 6.26 25.97
N ARG A 156 -6.23 6.23 26.94
CA ARG A 156 -5.31 7.34 27.24
C ARG A 156 -4.00 7.12 26.51
N LEU A 157 -3.69 7.98 25.56
CA LEU A 157 -2.49 7.93 24.73
C LEU A 157 -1.47 8.95 25.25
N ALA A 158 -0.29 8.49 25.62
CA ALA A 158 0.83 9.34 25.95
C ALA A 158 1.68 9.58 24.71
N ILE A 159 1.62 10.78 24.15
CA ILE A 159 2.31 11.18 22.92
C ILE A 159 3.48 12.10 23.28
N LEU A 160 4.67 11.75 22.83
CA LEU A 160 5.86 12.60 22.89
C LEU A 160 6.03 13.29 21.54
N PRO A 161 5.74 14.60 21.42
CA PRO A 161 5.99 15.34 20.19
C PRO A 161 7.48 15.30 19.83
N LEU A 162 7.80 15.31 18.52
CA LEU A 162 9.18 15.21 18.05
C LEU A 162 9.96 16.52 18.14
N VAL A 163 9.33 17.58 18.65
CA VAL A 163 10.00 18.88 18.87
C VAL A 163 10.94 18.75 20.07
N PRO A 164 12.22 19.17 19.94
CA PRO A 164 13.15 19.14 21.05
C PRO A 164 12.64 19.93 22.27
N GLY A 165 12.71 19.32 23.45
CA GLY A 165 12.23 19.92 24.70
C GLY A 165 10.70 19.88 24.89
N ALA A 166 9.94 19.30 23.97
CA ALA A 166 8.51 19.15 24.11
C ALA A 166 8.18 18.23 25.29
N ARG A 167 7.09 18.59 26.01
CA ARG A 167 6.54 17.74 27.07
C ARG A 167 5.61 16.71 26.48
N GLN A 168 5.55 15.55 27.13
CA GLN A 168 4.58 14.51 26.84
C GLN A 168 3.16 15.06 26.93
N LEU A 169 2.34 14.73 25.96
CA LEU A 169 0.91 15.09 25.90
C LEU A 169 0.08 13.83 26.14
N VAL A 170 -0.94 13.95 26.99
CA VAL A 170 -1.93 12.88 27.14
C VAL A 170 -3.16 13.24 26.33
N VAL A 171 -3.58 12.33 25.48
CA VAL A 171 -4.80 12.44 24.68
C VAL A 171 -5.73 11.30 25.06
N SER A 172 -6.98 11.63 25.37
CA SER A 172 -8.02 10.65 25.70
C SER A 172 -9.13 10.70 24.67
N GLU A 173 -9.88 9.60 24.56
CA GLU A 173 -11.12 9.54 23.77
C GLU A 173 -10.96 9.95 22.30
N THR A 174 -9.84 9.56 21.67
CA THR A 174 -9.68 9.80 20.24
C THR A 174 -10.36 8.68 19.43
N PRO A 175 -11.13 9.03 18.37
CA PRO A 175 -11.85 8.04 17.58
C PRO A 175 -10.91 7.19 16.69
N TRP A 176 -9.71 7.66 16.42
CA TRP A 176 -8.70 6.97 15.65
C TRP A 176 -7.32 7.61 15.87
N ILE A 177 -6.28 6.87 15.55
CA ILE A 177 -4.93 7.39 15.32
C ILE A 177 -4.45 6.94 13.95
N ALA A 178 -3.38 7.56 13.42
CA ALA A 178 -2.75 7.04 12.22
C ALA A 178 -1.27 6.83 12.44
N VAL A 179 -0.81 5.58 12.30
CA VAL A 179 0.56 5.17 12.54
C VAL A 179 1.40 5.36 11.28
N ALA A 180 2.56 5.99 11.39
CA ALA A 180 3.50 6.16 10.29
C ALA A 180 4.03 4.81 9.80
N VAL A 181 3.86 4.48 8.53
CA VAL A 181 4.27 3.21 7.93
C VAL A 181 5.26 3.37 6.79
N THR A 182 5.23 4.48 6.07
CA THR A 182 6.12 4.72 4.94
C THR A 182 6.55 6.17 4.90
N LEU A 183 7.84 6.39 4.68
CA LEU A 183 8.41 7.71 4.42
C LEU A 183 8.79 7.80 2.94
N VAL A 184 8.24 8.79 2.25
CA VAL A 184 8.63 9.15 0.89
C VAL A 184 9.42 10.46 0.96
N ARG A 185 10.68 10.39 0.59
CA ARG A 185 11.61 11.53 0.61
C ARG A 185 12.08 11.82 -0.81
N PRO A 186 11.77 13.01 -1.38
CA PRO A 186 12.44 13.48 -2.58
C PRO A 186 13.91 13.80 -2.24
N LEU A 187 14.82 13.55 -3.18
CA LEU A 187 16.24 13.82 -3.05
C LEU A 187 16.60 15.15 -3.71
#